data_ca044005040bd62b46d3ddf61680aaef
#
_entry.id   ca044005040bd62b46d3ddf61680aaef
#
_cell.length_a   1.000
_cell.length_b   1.000
_cell.length_c   1.000
_cell.angle_alpha   90.00
_cell.angle_beta   90.00
_cell.angle_gamma   90.00
#
_symmetry.space_group_name_H-M   'P 1'
#
loop_
_entity.id
_entity.type
_entity.pdbx_description
1 polymer ?
#
loop_
_entity_poly.entity_id
_entity_poly.type
_entity_poly.pdbx_seq_one_letter_code
_entity_poly.pdbx_strand_id
1 'polypeptide(L)'
;MKKILVLITLCLFASSPAMAETLQLLTWKGYAPKELVDKFEKETGITVEVTYSNNEEMIAKLRATRGAGFDLAQPSQDRISSVQAEFGLYQPVDYGKIDAALFIPSMLEAVKQNTLVAEKSYAVPFCWGTSGLVVNNAQAKGVTSWKALIDPQYKGRISYRLKRPVLIGLAFALDYDPFKHYGDEKGYAAMLEVLEAELIKAKPLVKNYWSNGDQLLESVRTGEVTVAEAWDNGAWKLHDENQAIDYVAPTEGALGWIDTFAIPAKAKNVEAAYKWINFIMQPENAALFTNAEKTPTASKDAGKFIDAAFQANFNRSFPQQVIDNIKWYPPVPANIEAMEGKVLDRIKAAN
;
A
#
# COMPACT_ATOMS: atom_id res chain seq x y z
N MET A 1 -11.57 -58.85 60.04
CA MET A 1 -11.52 -58.72 58.55
C MET A 1 -11.92 -57.30 58.23
N LYS A 2 -10.91 -56.40 58.03
CA LYS A 2 -11.12 -54.97 57.69
C LYS A 2 -11.20 -54.85 56.13
N LYS A 3 -12.34 -54.39 55.63
CA LYS A 3 -12.48 -54.11 54.19
C LYS A 3 -11.91 -52.69 53.91
N ILE A 4 -10.84 -52.62 53.10
CA ILE A 4 -10.30 -51.36 52.61
C ILE A 4 -11.09 -50.96 51.35
N LEU A 5 -11.78 -49.82 51.43
CA LEU A 5 -12.48 -49.20 50.32
C LEU A 5 -11.50 -48.29 49.59
N VAL A 6 -11.05 -48.67 48.38
CA VAL A 6 -10.19 -47.83 47.52
C VAL A 6 -11.10 -46.92 46.72
N LEU A 7 -11.07 -45.61 47.02
CA LEU A 7 -11.77 -44.55 46.29
C LEU A 7 -10.88 -44.15 45.09
N ILE A 8 -11.27 -44.55 43.90
CA ILE A 8 -10.65 -44.09 42.65
C ILE A 8 -11.22 -42.74 42.27
N THR A 9 -10.46 -41.67 42.53
CA THR A 9 -10.82 -40.31 42.08
C THR A 9 -10.50 -40.19 40.59
N LEU A 10 -11.55 -40.23 39.77
CA LEU A 10 -11.47 -40.01 38.34
C LEU A 10 -11.30 -38.51 38.07
N CYS A 11 -10.09 -38.01 37.83
CA CYS A 11 -9.87 -36.63 37.34
C CYS A 11 -10.36 -36.50 35.90
N LEU A 12 -11.56 -36.00 35.71
CA LEU A 12 -12.05 -35.50 34.44
C LEU A 12 -11.30 -34.23 34.11
N PHE A 13 -10.29 -34.33 33.27
CA PHE A 13 -9.74 -33.15 32.56
C PHE A 13 -10.83 -32.62 31.63
N ALA A 14 -11.57 -31.61 32.09
CA ALA A 14 -12.40 -30.81 31.22
C ALA A 14 -11.46 -30.02 30.28
N SER A 15 -11.18 -30.56 29.08
CA SER A 15 -10.65 -29.80 27.98
C SER A 15 -11.69 -28.78 27.58
N SER A 16 -11.56 -27.55 28.07
CA SER A 16 -12.28 -26.42 27.52
C SER A 16 -12.00 -26.38 26.02
N PRO A 17 -12.99 -26.30 25.15
CA PRO A 17 -12.75 -26.08 23.73
C PRO A 17 -11.95 -24.78 23.63
N ALA A 18 -10.69 -24.86 23.16
CA ALA A 18 -9.95 -23.67 22.78
C ALA A 18 -10.78 -22.99 21.71
N MET A 19 -11.35 -21.81 22.02
CA MET A 19 -11.96 -20.99 20.98
C MET A 19 -10.88 -20.76 19.94
N ALA A 20 -11.20 -21.08 18.68
CA ALA A 20 -10.27 -20.85 17.57
C ALA A 20 -9.85 -19.37 17.59
N GLU A 21 -8.55 -19.13 17.65
CA GLU A 21 -8.00 -17.79 17.62
C GLU A 21 -8.32 -17.17 16.25
N THR A 22 -8.77 -15.91 16.22
CA THR A 22 -9.15 -15.23 14.98
C THR A 22 -8.27 -14.00 14.80
N LEU A 23 -7.62 -13.88 13.65
CA LEU A 23 -6.90 -12.68 13.24
C LEU A 23 -7.83 -11.74 12.48
N GLN A 24 -8.11 -10.56 13.04
CA GLN A 24 -8.86 -9.49 12.38
C GLN A 24 -7.91 -8.64 11.55
N LEU A 25 -7.87 -8.86 10.23
CA LEU A 25 -6.95 -8.21 9.30
C LEU A 25 -7.62 -7.05 8.55
N LEU A 26 -7.08 -5.83 8.68
CA LEU A 26 -7.50 -4.63 7.95
C LEU A 26 -6.48 -4.34 6.84
N THR A 27 -6.85 -4.56 5.58
CA THR A 27 -5.89 -4.60 4.49
C THR A 27 -6.43 -4.07 3.17
N TRP A 28 -5.56 -3.96 2.17
CA TRP A 28 -5.92 -3.66 0.80
C TRP A 28 -6.49 -4.89 0.09
N LYS A 29 -7.36 -4.65 -0.92
CA LYS A 29 -7.83 -5.72 -1.78
C LYS A 29 -6.63 -6.39 -2.47
N GLY A 30 -6.57 -7.72 -2.42
CA GLY A 30 -5.49 -8.52 -2.98
C GLY A 30 -4.35 -8.85 -2.00
N TYR A 31 -4.21 -8.14 -0.87
CA TYR A 31 -3.08 -8.36 0.06
C TYR A 31 -3.20 -9.61 0.95
N ALA A 32 -4.35 -10.24 0.93
CA ALA A 32 -4.58 -11.53 1.56
C ALA A 32 -5.22 -12.50 0.54
N PRO A 33 -4.45 -13.01 -0.44
CA PRO A 33 -4.95 -14.00 -1.40
C PRO A 33 -5.51 -15.22 -0.67
N LYS A 34 -6.63 -15.73 -1.17
CA LYS A 34 -7.33 -16.86 -0.53
C LYS A 34 -6.41 -18.06 -0.28
N GLU A 35 -5.53 -18.36 -1.22
CA GLU A 35 -4.57 -19.46 -1.09
C GLU A 35 -3.65 -19.31 0.13
N LEU A 36 -3.16 -18.09 0.38
CA LEU A 36 -2.32 -17.78 1.56
C LEU A 36 -3.11 -17.81 2.86
N VAL A 37 -4.36 -17.32 2.84
CA VAL A 37 -5.26 -17.40 4.00
C VAL A 37 -5.53 -18.87 4.35
N ASP A 38 -5.96 -19.70 3.38
CA ASP A 38 -6.25 -21.12 3.58
C ASP A 38 -5.02 -21.88 4.10
N LYS A 39 -3.82 -21.53 3.58
CA LYS A 39 -2.55 -22.15 4.00
C LYS A 39 -2.23 -21.78 5.45
N PHE A 40 -2.36 -20.50 5.82
CA PHE A 40 -2.11 -20.02 7.18
C PHE A 40 -3.07 -20.66 8.19
N GLU A 41 -4.37 -20.69 7.87
CA GLU A 41 -5.39 -21.30 8.73
C GLU A 41 -5.12 -22.80 8.94
N LYS A 42 -4.73 -23.50 7.88
CA LYS A 42 -4.38 -24.93 7.95
C LYS A 42 -3.15 -25.20 8.81
N GLU A 43 -2.12 -24.34 8.70
CA GLU A 43 -0.83 -24.52 9.42
C GLU A 43 -0.93 -24.12 10.89
N THR A 44 -1.75 -23.12 11.21
CA THR A 44 -1.77 -22.51 12.54
C THR A 44 -3.04 -22.79 13.35
N GLY A 45 -4.13 -23.18 12.69
CA GLY A 45 -5.46 -23.26 13.32
C GLY A 45 -6.09 -21.90 13.64
N ILE A 46 -5.49 -20.79 13.18
CA ILE A 46 -5.98 -19.42 13.39
C ILE A 46 -6.82 -19.02 12.19
N THR A 47 -8.08 -18.65 12.40
CA THR A 47 -8.96 -18.13 11.35
C THR A 47 -8.58 -16.70 11.01
N VAL A 48 -8.63 -16.32 9.71
CA VAL A 48 -8.33 -14.95 9.25
C VAL A 48 -9.60 -14.29 8.72
N GLU A 49 -10.04 -13.23 9.39
CA GLU A 49 -11.15 -12.39 8.94
C GLU A 49 -10.61 -11.11 8.29
N VAL A 50 -10.85 -10.97 6.97
CA VAL A 50 -10.27 -9.90 6.16
C VAL A 50 -11.29 -8.77 5.96
N THR A 51 -10.89 -7.55 6.31
CA THR A 51 -11.61 -6.31 5.98
C THR A 51 -10.80 -5.51 4.97
N TYR A 52 -11.34 -5.35 3.75
CA TYR A 52 -10.69 -4.53 2.73
C TYR A 52 -10.92 -3.04 2.96
N SER A 53 -9.89 -2.24 2.67
CA SER A 53 -9.88 -0.80 2.91
C SER A 53 -8.79 -0.10 2.07
N ASN A 54 -8.65 1.21 2.26
CA ASN A 54 -7.55 2.04 1.77
C ASN A 54 -6.99 2.88 2.93
N ASN A 55 -5.90 3.64 2.72
CA ASN A 55 -5.24 4.39 3.81
C ASN A 55 -6.20 5.28 4.60
N GLU A 56 -6.99 6.11 3.90
CA GLU A 56 -7.90 7.06 4.53
C GLU A 56 -8.97 6.35 5.36
N GLU A 57 -9.54 5.28 4.81
CA GLU A 57 -10.56 4.49 5.50
C GLU A 57 -9.98 3.66 6.65
N MET A 58 -8.77 3.07 6.51
CA MET A 58 -8.08 2.36 7.60
C MET A 58 -7.88 3.30 8.78
N ILE A 59 -7.32 4.49 8.52
CA ILE A 59 -7.09 5.50 9.55
C ILE A 59 -8.41 5.94 10.19
N ALA A 60 -9.45 6.21 9.40
CA ALA A 60 -10.76 6.60 9.91
C ALA A 60 -11.39 5.53 10.79
N LYS A 61 -11.34 4.24 10.38
CA LYS A 61 -11.82 3.10 11.17
C LYS A 61 -11.08 2.96 12.50
N LEU A 62 -9.74 3.03 12.45
CA LEU A 62 -8.90 2.93 13.66
C LEU A 62 -9.11 4.12 14.60
N ARG A 63 -9.28 5.34 14.07
CA ARG A 63 -9.61 6.52 14.88
C ARG A 63 -10.95 6.38 15.57
N ALA A 64 -12.01 5.98 14.85
CA ALA A 64 -13.35 5.80 15.39
C ALA A 64 -13.39 4.81 16.55
N THR A 65 -12.55 3.76 16.51
CA THR A 65 -12.47 2.70 17.52
C THR A 65 -11.32 2.87 18.51
N ARG A 66 -10.50 3.92 18.35
CA ARG A 66 -9.26 4.14 19.11
C ARG A 66 -8.32 2.94 19.05
N GLY A 67 -8.16 2.37 17.83
CA GLY A 67 -7.31 1.21 17.57
C GLY A 67 -7.88 -0.13 17.99
N ALA A 68 -9.20 -0.24 18.22
CA ALA A 68 -9.84 -1.52 18.50
C ALA A 68 -10.52 -2.11 17.24
N GLY A 69 -10.86 -3.40 17.32
CA GLY A 69 -11.61 -4.11 16.28
C GLY A 69 -10.77 -4.80 15.22
N PHE A 70 -9.46 -4.54 15.19
CA PHE A 70 -8.51 -5.20 14.31
C PHE A 70 -7.25 -5.60 15.08
N ASP A 71 -6.59 -6.65 14.61
CA ASP A 71 -5.36 -7.16 15.20
C ASP A 71 -4.11 -6.82 14.37
N LEU A 72 -4.31 -6.62 13.05
CA LEU A 72 -3.27 -6.20 12.13
C LEU A 72 -3.85 -5.25 11.09
N ALA A 73 -3.15 -4.17 10.78
CA ALA A 73 -3.48 -3.22 9.72
C ALA A 73 -2.30 -3.05 8.75
N GLN A 74 -2.60 -2.72 7.49
CA GLN A 74 -1.58 -2.58 6.45
C GLN A 74 -1.60 -1.19 5.78
N PRO A 75 -1.33 -0.10 6.53
CA PRO A 75 -1.19 1.23 5.97
C PRO A 75 0.15 1.42 5.26
N SER A 76 0.24 2.44 4.39
CA SER A 76 1.52 2.87 3.82
C SER A 76 2.37 3.56 4.89
N GLN A 77 3.70 3.37 4.81
CA GLN A 77 4.66 3.84 5.82
C GLN A 77 4.58 5.35 6.08
N ASP A 78 4.36 6.14 5.03
CA ASP A 78 4.30 7.60 5.10
C ASP A 78 3.12 8.14 5.90
N ARG A 79 2.15 7.28 6.23
CA ARG A 79 0.92 7.61 6.95
C ARG A 79 0.94 7.25 8.43
N ILE A 80 2.02 6.63 8.92
CA ILE A 80 2.04 6.07 10.29
C ILE A 80 2.46 7.08 11.34
N SER A 81 3.60 7.76 11.15
CA SER A 81 4.21 8.57 12.21
C SER A 81 3.34 9.75 12.63
N SER A 82 2.74 10.51 11.69
CA SER A 82 1.86 11.63 12.03
C SER A 82 0.57 11.16 12.74
N VAL A 83 -0.06 10.11 12.22
CA VAL A 83 -1.27 9.52 12.81
C VAL A 83 -1.00 8.93 14.19
N GLN A 84 0.15 8.28 14.36
CA GLN A 84 0.57 7.75 15.66
C GLN A 84 0.85 8.85 16.67
N ALA A 85 1.56 9.92 16.27
CA ALA A 85 1.86 11.04 17.14
C ALA A 85 0.59 11.79 17.61
N GLU A 86 -0.40 11.93 16.74
CA GLU A 86 -1.64 12.66 17.03
C GLU A 86 -2.68 11.80 17.77
N PHE A 87 -2.86 10.52 17.39
CA PHE A 87 -3.99 9.71 17.84
C PHE A 87 -3.61 8.45 18.62
N GLY A 88 -2.34 8.02 18.60
CA GLY A 88 -1.89 6.81 19.30
C GLY A 88 -2.58 5.53 18.82
N LEU A 89 -2.72 5.34 17.50
CA LEU A 89 -3.52 4.26 16.92
C LEU A 89 -2.84 2.90 16.87
N TYR A 90 -1.51 2.84 17.06
CA TYR A 90 -0.73 1.62 16.90
C TYR A 90 0.08 1.29 18.16
N GLN A 91 0.46 0.03 18.31
CA GLN A 91 1.44 -0.44 19.31
C GLN A 91 2.85 -0.36 18.72
N PRO A 92 3.87 -0.11 19.52
CA PRO A 92 5.26 -0.28 19.07
C PRO A 92 5.53 -1.71 18.63
N VAL A 93 6.31 -1.87 17.56
CA VAL A 93 6.73 -3.19 17.09
C VAL A 93 7.66 -3.86 18.09
N ASP A 94 7.34 -5.09 18.46
CA ASP A 94 8.26 -5.98 19.18
C ASP A 94 9.14 -6.75 18.17
N TYR A 95 10.32 -6.22 17.90
CA TYR A 95 11.26 -6.84 16.95
C TYR A 95 11.78 -8.21 17.43
N GLY A 96 11.59 -8.58 18.69
CA GLY A 96 11.88 -9.93 19.18
C GLY A 96 10.93 -11.01 18.66
N LYS A 97 9.76 -10.59 18.13
CA LYS A 97 8.75 -11.46 17.52
C LYS A 97 8.79 -11.47 15.99
N ILE A 98 9.66 -10.66 15.39
CA ILE A 98 9.87 -10.59 13.94
C ILE A 98 11.11 -11.37 13.57
N ASP A 99 11.00 -12.29 12.61
CA ASP A 99 12.16 -12.92 11.99
C ASP A 99 12.77 -11.93 10.96
N ALA A 100 13.72 -11.13 11.43
CA ALA A 100 14.36 -10.10 10.61
C ALA A 100 15.12 -10.68 9.39
N ALA A 101 15.48 -11.98 9.41
CA ALA A 101 16.15 -12.62 8.29
C ALA A 101 15.27 -12.78 7.06
N LEU A 102 13.95 -12.73 7.24
CA LEU A 102 12.96 -12.81 6.15
C LEU A 102 12.88 -11.52 5.33
N PHE A 103 13.35 -10.40 5.85
CA PHE A 103 13.16 -9.08 5.23
C PHE A 103 14.40 -8.61 4.47
N ILE A 104 14.18 -7.79 3.42
CA ILE A 104 15.23 -7.00 2.79
C ILE A 104 15.74 -6.00 3.83
N PRO A 105 17.05 -6.08 4.25
CA PRO A 105 17.52 -5.31 5.40
C PRO A 105 17.37 -3.78 5.24
N SER A 106 17.63 -3.24 4.05
CA SER A 106 17.49 -1.82 3.76
C SER A 106 16.04 -1.34 3.88
N MET A 107 15.06 -2.16 3.47
CA MET A 107 13.64 -1.81 3.60
C MET A 107 13.16 -1.91 5.04
N LEU A 108 13.62 -2.94 5.78
CA LEU A 108 13.28 -3.07 7.20
C LEU A 108 13.79 -1.86 8.00
N GLU A 109 15.03 -1.43 7.75
CA GLU A 109 15.60 -0.26 8.41
C GLU A 109 14.91 1.04 7.97
N ALA A 110 14.63 1.23 6.68
CA ALA A 110 13.93 2.41 6.18
C ALA A 110 12.54 2.57 6.82
N VAL A 111 11.74 1.49 6.86
CA VAL A 111 10.41 1.53 7.49
C VAL A 111 10.53 1.79 8.99
N LYS A 112 11.50 1.15 9.67
CA LYS A 112 11.76 1.39 11.08
C LYS A 112 12.03 2.88 11.36
N GLN A 113 12.86 3.54 10.55
CA GLN A 113 13.18 4.96 10.70
C GLN A 113 12.00 5.87 10.35
N ASN A 114 11.29 5.58 9.25
CA ASN A 114 10.17 6.39 8.78
C ASN A 114 8.91 6.30 9.66
N THR A 115 8.84 5.29 10.53
CA THR A 115 7.70 5.10 11.44
C THR A 115 8.04 5.35 12.90
N LEU A 116 9.18 6.05 13.16
CA LEU A 116 9.58 6.40 14.52
C LEU A 116 8.68 7.50 15.10
N VAL A 117 8.17 7.24 16.31
CA VAL A 117 7.54 8.25 17.18
C VAL A 117 8.03 8.00 18.61
N ALA A 118 8.59 9.01 19.26
CA ALA A 118 9.18 8.91 20.58
C ALA A 118 10.12 7.69 20.72
N GLU A 119 11.06 7.54 19.77
CA GLU A 119 12.10 6.49 19.71
C GLU A 119 11.57 5.05 19.53
N LYS A 120 10.28 4.88 19.25
CA LYS A 120 9.65 3.59 18.97
C LYS A 120 9.20 3.52 17.53
N SER A 121 9.44 2.39 16.88
CA SER A 121 8.93 2.10 15.54
C SER A 121 7.57 1.41 15.61
N TYR A 122 6.70 1.71 14.66
CA TYR A 122 5.29 1.26 14.68
C TYR A 122 4.91 0.39 13.49
N ALA A 123 5.86 0.04 12.62
CA ALA A 123 5.58 -0.86 11.50
C ALA A 123 6.81 -1.63 11.02
N VAL A 124 6.55 -2.69 10.25
CA VAL A 124 7.54 -3.43 9.44
C VAL A 124 7.07 -3.49 7.99
N PRO A 125 7.96 -3.54 6.98
CA PRO A 125 7.57 -3.55 5.58
C PRO A 125 6.85 -4.85 5.19
N PHE A 126 5.91 -4.74 4.24
CA PHE A 126 5.26 -5.89 3.62
C PHE A 126 5.59 -5.96 2.13
N CYS A 127 5.13 -4.98 1.39
CA CYS A 127 5.31 -4.90 -0.05
C CYS A 127 5.55 -3.45 -0.47
N TRP A 128 5.96 -3.27 -1.72
CA TRP A 128 6.23 -1.96 -2.26
C TRP A 128 5.83 -1.88 -3.73
N GLY A 129 5.80 -0.70 -4.26
CA GLY A 129 5.55 -0.46 -5.66
C GLY A 129 5.64 1.01 -5.97
N THR A 130 5.17 1.37 -7.15
CA THR A 130 5.20 2.74 -7.62
C THR A 130 3.85 3.17 -8.19
N SER A 131 3.56 4.46 -8.09
CA SER A 131 2.57 5.13 -8.93
C SER A 131 3.29 5.82 -10.08
N GLY A 132 2.81 5.59 -11.28
CA GLY A 132 3.29 6.18 -12.52
C GLY A 132 2.14 6.31 -13.49
N LEU A 133 2.37 6.03 -14.76
CA LEU A 133 1.35 6.08 -15.78
C LEU A 133 1.08 4.71 -16.39
N VAL A 134 -0.19 4.39 -16.63
CA VAL A 134 -0.56 3.35 -17.59
C VAL A 134 -0.89 4.03 -18.91
N VAL A 135 -0.32 3.53 -20.00
CA VAL A 135 -0.42 4.12 -21.32
C VAL A 135 -0.80 3.06 -22.35
N ASN A 136 -1.83 3.34 -23.15
CA ASN A 136 -2.11 2.56 -24.34
C ASN A 136 -1.29 3.10 -25.52
N ASN A 137 -0.14 2.50 -25.79
CA ASN A 137 0.81 2.92 -26.81
C ASN A 137 0.30 2.83 -28.26
N ALA A 138 -0.80 2.10 -28.50
CA ALA A 138 -1.48 2.13 -29.79
C ALA A 138 -2.19 3.46 -30.06
N GLN A 139 -2.56 4.19 -28.99
CA GLN A 139 -3.32 5.43 -29.04
C GLN A 139 -2.51 6.66 -28.59
N ALA A 140 -1.47 6.48 -27.76
CA ALA A 140 -0.63 7.55 -27.22
C ALA A 140 0.82 7.10 -27.20
N LYS A 141 1.57 7.43 -28.25
CA LYS A 141 3.00 7.09 -28.36
C LYS A 141 3.88 8.14 -27.69
N GLY A 142 4.95 7.68 -27.01
CA GLY A 142 5.99 8.55 -26.50
C GLY A 142 5.60 9.32 -25.23
N VAL A 143 4.59 8.87 -24.50
CA VAL A 143 4.27 9.40 -23.15
C VAL A 143 5.37 8.98 -22.19
N THR A 144 6.03 9.97 -21.58
CA THR A 144 7.13 9.74 -20.62
C THR A 144 7.05 10.66 -19.39
N SER A 145 6.04 11.52 -19.29
CA SER A 145 5.96 12.59 -18.27
C SER A 145 4.59 12.63 -17.62
N TRP A 146 4.55 12.97 -16.33
CA TRP A 146 3.32 13.26 -15.60
C TRP A 146 2.48 14.37 -16.27
N LYS A 147 3.10 15.25 -17.08
CA LYS A 147 2.38 16.29 -17.87
C LYS A 147 1.32 15.71 -18.79
N ALA A 148 1.43 14.44 -19.17
CA ALA A 148 0.40 13.79 -19.99
C ALA A 148 -1.00 13.78 -19.34
N LEU A 149 -1.08 13.87 -18.00
CA LEU A 149 -2.35 13.94 -17.26
C LEU A 149 -3.08 15.29 -17.41
N ILE A 150 -2.39 16.31 -17.93
CA ILE A 150 -2.96 17.64 -18.18
C ILE A 150 -2.78 18.07 -19.65
N ASP A 151 -2.41 17.15 -20.54
CA ASP A 151 -2.17 17.44 -21.95
C ASP A 151 -3.49 17.44 -22.76
N PRO A 152 -3.85 18.56 -23.43
CA PRO A 152 -5.07 18.66 -24.22
C PRO A 152 -5.19 17.64 -25.36
N GLN A 153 -4.08 17.07 -25.86
CA GLN A 153 -4.12 16.05 -26.91
C GLN A 153 -4.89 14.78 -26.50
N TYR A 154 -4.95 14.49 -25.19
CA TYR A 154 -5.65 13.32 -24.62
C TYR A 154 -7.03 13.68 -24.06
N LYS A 155 -7.64 14.80 -24.49
CA LYS A 155 -8.96 15.25 -24.01
C LYS A 155 -10.00 14.13 -24.04
N GLY A 156 -10.67 13.91 -22.90
CA GLY A 156 -11.71 12.90 -22.71
C GLY A 156 -11.18 11.46 -22.61
N ARG A 157 -9.85 11.27 -22.51
CA ARG A 157 -9.18 9.96 -22.43
C ARG A 157 -8.16 9.86 -21.29
N ILE A 158 -8.18 10.82 -20.36
CA ILE A 158 -7.31 10.87 -19.18
C ILE A 158 -8.09 10.38 -17.96
N SER A 159 -7.43 9.62 -17.10
CA SER A 159 -7.97 9.24 -15.80
C SER A 159 -6.90 9.29 -14.72
N TYR A 160 -7.27 9.67 -13.51
CA TYR A 160 -6.39 9.62 -12.34
C TYR A 160 -7.21 9.63 -11.05
N ARG A 161 -6.59 9.24 -9.94
CA ARG A 161 -7.18 9.50 -8.62
C ARG A 161 -7.04 10.98 -8.31
N LEU A 162 -8.14 11.64 -7.99
CA LEU A 162 -8.05 13.00 -7.44
C LEU A 162 -7.65 12.91 -5.96
N LYS A 163 -6.39 12.55 -5.76
CA LYS A 163 -5.73 12.32 -4.48
C LYS A 163 -4.26 12.75 -4.56
N ARG A 164 -3.54 12.57 -3.46
CA ARG A 164 -2.13 12.93 -3.31
C ARG A 164 -1.21 12.53 -4.48
N PRO A 165 -1.28 11.32 -5.08
CA PRO A 165 -0.35 10.96 -6.17
C PRO A 165 -0.36 11.92 -7.37
N VAL A 166 -1.54 12.41 -7.78
CA VAL A 166 -1.60 13.36 -8.90
C VAL A 166 -1.01 14.71 -8.53
N LEU A 167 -1.21 15.21 -7.30
CA LEU A 167 -0.57 16.44 -6.83
C LEU A 167 0.96 16.32 -6.85
N ILE A 168 1.49 15.27 -6.26
CA ILE A 168 2.93 15.06 -6.12
C ILE A 168 3.59 14.80 -7.50
N GLY A 169 2.97 13.96 -8.35
CA GLY A 169 3.48 13.69 -9.70
C GLY A 169 3.51 14.95 -10.57
N LEU A 170 2.46 15.76 -10.54
CA LEU A 170 2.42 17.04 -11.27
C LEU A 170 3.36 18.09 -10.66
N ALA A 171 3.58 18.11 -9.34
CA ALA A 171 4.57 18.99 -8.74
C ALA A 171 5.95 18.72 -9.34
N PHE A 172 6.41 17.47 -9.38
CA PHE A 172 7.67 17.12 -10.03
C PHE A 172 7.69 17.50 -11.52
N ALA A 173 6.58 17.30 -12.24
CA ALA A 173 6.48 17.65 -13.65
C ALA A 173 6.52 19.18 -13.92
N LEU A 174 6.18 20.00 -12.93
CA LEU A 174 6.26 21.46 -12.97
C LEU A 174 7.52 21.99 -12.28
N ASP A 175 8.55 21.15 -12.14
CA ASP A 175 9.87 21.50 -11.59
C ASP A 175 9.86 21.87 -10.09
N TYR A 176 8.83 21.47 -9.33
CA TYR A 176 8.82 21.52 -7.88
C TYR A 176 9.35 20.22 -7.28
N ASP A 177 10.00 20.32 -6.12
CA ASP A 177 10.28 19.16 -5.25
C ASP A 177 9.41 19.27 -3.99
N PRO A 178 8.21 18.64 -3.99
CA PRO A 178 7.27 18.79 -2.89
C PRO A 178 7.82 18.29 -1.55
N PHE A 179 8.72 17.31 -1.58
CA PHE A 179 9.26 16.71 -0.36
C PHE A 179 10.25 17.64 0.37
N LYS A 180 10.97 18.48 -0.39
CA LYS A 180 11.83 19.52 0.21
C LYS A 180 11.05 20.64 0.91
N HIS A 181 9.79 20.81 0.54
CA HIS A 181 8.93 21.85 1.13
C HIS A 181 8.15 21.41 2.37
N TYR A 182 8.31 20.17 2.86
CA TYR A 182 7.58 19.72 4.04
C TYR A 182 7.87 20.54 5.31
N GLY A 183 9.04 21.16 5.40
CA GLY A 183 9.42 22.12 6.45
C GLY A 183 9.08 23.57 6.15
N ASP A 184 8.59 23.89 4.94
CA ASP A 184 8.24 25.23 4.48
C ASP A 184 6.75 25.30 4.08
N GLU A 185 5.90 25.55 5.06
CA GLU A 185 4.44 25.59 4.85
C GLU A 185 4.02 26.66 3.83
N LYS A 186 4.71 27.80 3.78
CA LYS A 186 4.39 28.86 2.80
C LYS A 186 4.77 28.47 1.39
N GLY A 187 5.95 27.91 1.20
CA GLY A 187 6.40 27.41 -0.10
C GLY A 187 5.52 26.26 -0.57
N TYR A 188 5.12 25.38 0.34
CA TYR A 188 4.19 24.29 0.03
C TYR A 188 2.82 24.81 -0.41
N ALA A 189 2.26 25.81 0.32
CA ALA A 189 0.99 26.45 -0.05
C ALA A 189 1.04 27.08 -1.45
N ALA A 190 2.09 27.84 -1.75
CA ALA A 190 2.26 28.50 -3.04
C ALA A 190 2.36 27.47 -4.19
N MET A 191 3.07 26.37 -3.99
CA MET A 191 3.10 25.25 -4.94
C MET A 191 1.71 24.65 -5.15
N LEU A 192 0.97 24.41 -4.07
CA LEU A 192 -0.39 23.86 -4.16
C LEU A 192 -1.35 24.78 -4.91
N GLU A 193 -1.24 26.10 -4.81
CA GLU A 193 -2.04 27.07 -5.57
C GLU A 193 -1.81 26.92 -7.09
N VAL A 194 -0.56 26.72 -7.51
CA VAL A 194 -0.22 26.47 -8.92
C VAL A 194 -0.83 25.16 -9.39
N LEU A 195 -0.67 24.08 -8.61
CA LEU A 195 -1.22 22.76 -8.93
C LEU A 195 -2.76 22.78 -9.00
N GLU A 196 -3.41 23.48 -8.07
CA GLU A 196 -4.86 23.68 -8.08
C GLU A 196 -5.33 24.32 -9.38
N ALA A 197 -4.70 25.42 -9.78
CA ALA A 197 -5.03 26.13 -11.02
C ALA A 197 -4.88 25.24 -12.27
N GLU A 198 -3.75 24.50 -12.37
CA GLU A 198 -3.52 23.60 -13.52
C GLU A 198 -4.50 22.42 -13.54
N LEU A 199 -4.82 21.83 -12.38
CA LEU A 199 -5.77 20.72 -12.30
C LEU A 199 -7.21 21.16 -12.57
N ILE A 200 -7.62 22.36 -12.12
CA ILE A 200 -8.94 22.93 -12.46
C ILE A 200 -9.04 23.18 -13.97
N LYS A 201 -8.01 23.77 -14.57
CA LYS A 201 -7.93 23.98 -16.03
C LYS A 201 -7.98 22.66 -16.82
N ALA A 202 -7.39 21.58 -16.26
CA ALA A 202 -7.36 20.27 -16.89
C ALA A 202 -8.65 19.44 -16.70
N LYS A 203 -9.58 19.84 -15.81
CA LYS A 203 -10.83 19.07 -15.58
C LYS A 203 -11.57 18.67 -16.85
N PRO A 204 -11.75 19.56 -17.87
CA PRO A 204 -12.45 19.20 -19.12
C PRO A 204 -11.72 18.13 -19.95
N LEU A 205 -10.47 17.82 -19.63
CA LEU A 205 -9.66 16.79 -20.30
C LEU A 205 -9.89 15.40 -19.71
N VAL A 206 -10.34 15.35 -18.45
CA VAL A 206 -10.46 14.10 -17.68
C VAL A 206 -11.72 13.35 -18.06
N LYS A 207 -11.60 12.07 -18.38
CA LYS A 207 -12.75 11.17 -18.61
C LYS A 207 -13.46 10.86 -17.30
N ASN A 208 -12.70 10.46 -16.29
CA ASN A 208 -13.19 10.16 -14.95
C ASN A 208 -12.07 10.24 -13.90
N TYR A 209 -12.47 10.36 -12.64
CA TYR A 209 -11.60 10.18 -11.49
C TYR A 209 -11.85 8.77 -10.92
N TRP A 210 -10.88 7.87 -11.05
CA TRP A 210 -11.04 6.53 -10.52
C TRP A 210 -10.81 6.48 -9.01
N SER A 211 -11.51 5.56 -8.34
CA SER A 211 -11.34 5.27 -6.91
C SER A 211 -11.10 3.80 -6.64
N ASN A 212 -11.34 2.94 -7.64
CA ASN A 212 -11.18 1.50 -7.59
C ASN A 212 -10.28 1.08 -8.76
N GLY A 213 -9.22 0.31 -8.46
CA GLY A 213 -8.26 -0.13 -9.47
C GLY A 213 -8.87 -0.97 -10.58
N ASP A 214 -9.81 -1.89 -10.27
CA ASP A 214 -10.45 -2.72 -11.29
C ASP A 214 -11.25 -1.87 -12.31
N GLN A 215 -11.90 -0.81 -11.84
CA GLN A 215 -12.62 0.13 -12.71
C GLN A 215 -11.67 0.88 -13.64
N LEU A 216 -10.50 1.30 -13.14
CA LEU A 216 -9.47 1.90 -13.98
C LEU A 216 -9.00 0.90 -15.05
N LEU A 217 -8.62 -0.32 -14.64
CA LEU A 217 -8.12 -1.33 -15.57
C LEU A 217 -9.14 -1.63 -16.68
N GLU A 218 -10.43 -1.70 -16.35
CA GLU A 218 -11.49 -1.89 -17.35
C GLU A 218 -11.57 -0.72 -18.33
N SER A 219 -11.51 0.52 -17.84
CA SER A 219 -11.55 1.72 -18.72
C SER A 219 -10.34 1.80 -19.67
N VAL A 220 -9.18 1.32 -19.24
CA VAL A 220 -7.98 1.25 -20.10
C VAL A 220 -8.09 0.07 -21.08
N ARG A 221 -8.56 -1.09 -20.62
CA ARG A 221 -8.75 -2.31 -21.43
C ARG A 221 -9.71 -2.05 -22.59
N THR A 222 -10.80 -1.35 -22.34
CA THR A 222 -11.81 -1.00 -23.38
C THR A 222 -11.38 0.16 -24.29
N GLY A 223 -10.26 0.83 -23.97
CA GLY A 223 -9.74 1.97 -24.73
C GLY A 223 -10.51 3.28 -24.49
N GLU A 224 -11.39 3.35 -23.50
CA GLU A 224 -12.02 4.59 -23.06
C GLU A 224 -11.00 5.57 -22.45
N VAL A 225 -10.02 5.03 -21.75
CA VAL A 225 -8.89 5.75 -21.17
C VAL A 225 -7.61 5.34 -21.88
N THR A 226 -6.84 6.32 -22.29
CA THR A 226 -5.57 6.12 -23.02
C THR A 226 -4.35 6.37 -22.15
N VAL A 227 -4.44 7.34 -21.24
CA VAL A 227 -3.39 7.71 -20.29
C VAL A 227 -4.02 7.83 -18.91
N ALA A 228 -3.46 7.15 -17.92
CA ALA A 228 -3.93 7.32 -16.55
C ALA A 228 -2.78 7.24 -15.54
N GLU A 229 -2.93 7.95 -14.42
CA GLU A 229 -2.18 7.64 -13.21
C GLU A 229 -2.62 6.26 -12.73
N ALA A 230 -1.65 5.39 -12.45
CA ALA A 230 -1.90 4.02 -12.05
C ALA A 230 -0.74 3.46 -11.21
N TRP A 231 -1.02 2.35 -10.53
CA TRP A 231 0.03 1.51 -9.95
C TRP A 231 0.67 0.62 -11.02
N ASP A 232 1.94 0.32 -10.84
CA ASP A 232 2.74 -0.57 -11.69
C ASP A 232 2.09 -1.95 -11.88
N ASN A 233 1.67 -2.59 -10.79
CA ASN A 233 1.06 -3.91 -10.79
C ASN A 233 -0.21 -3.99 -11.66
N GLY A 234 -1.06 -2.97 -11.61
CA GLY A 234 -2.26 -2.89 -12.44
C GLY A 234 -1.92 -2.77 -13.93
N ALA A 235 -0.96 -1.92 -14.26
CA ALA A 235 -0.50 -1.76 -15.64
C ALA A 235 0.15 -3.04 -16.18
N TRP A 236 0.89 -3.79 -15.36
CA TRP A 236 1.48 -5.07 -15.77
C TRP A 236 0.43 -6.15 -16.00
N LYS A 237 -0.65 -6.19 -15.19
CA LYS A 237 -1.80 -7.08 -15.45
C LYS A 237 -2.42 -6.80 -16.83
N LEU A 238 -2.56 -5.53 -17.21
CA LEU A 238 -3.04 -5.15 -18.55
C LEU A 238 -2.03 -5.45 -19.66
N HIS A 239 -0.74 -5.27 -19.40
CA HIS A 239 0.31 -5.60 -20.36
C HIS A 239 0.33 -7.10 -20.70
N ASP A 240 0.15 -7.97 -19.70
CA ASP A 240 0.07 -9.42 -19.91
C ASP A 240 -1.13 -9.81 -20.80
N GLU A 241 -2.22 -9.02 -20.76
CA GLU A 241 -3.40 -9.20 -21.63
C GLU A 241 -3.22 -8.56 -23.02
N ASN A 242 -2.59 -7.37 -23.08
CA ASN A 242 -2.39 -6.57 -24.28
C ASN A 242 -1.08 -5.79 -24.22
N GLN A 243 -0.09 -6.23 -24.96
CA GLN A 243 1.26 -5.65 -24.99
C GLN A 243 1.35 -4.21 -25.50
N ALA A 244 0.29 -3.68 -26.10
CA ALA A 244 0.20 -2.26 -26.44
C ALA A 244 -0.05 -1.37 -25.22
N ILE A 245 -0.52 -1.95 -24.09
CA ILE A 245 -0.71 -1.23 -22.84
C ILE A 245 0.50 -1.48 -21.97
N ASP A 246 1.08 -0.44 -21.40
CA ASP A 246 2.27 -0.60 -20.56
C ASP A 246 2.29 0.36 -19.37
N TYR A 247 3.09 0.00 -18.37
CA TYR A 247 3.50 0.89 -17.31
C TYR A 247 4.63 1.79 -17.79
N VAL A 248 4.48 3.08 -17.56
CA VAL A 248 5.51 4.09 -17.82
C VAL A 248 5.88 4.74 -16.48
N ALA A 249 7.13 4.55 -16.07
CA ALA A 249 7.73 5.34 -15.02
C ALA A 249 8.06 6.72 -15.59
N PRO A 250 7.45 7.81 -15.11
CA PRO A 250 7.71 9.14 -15.66
C PRO A 250 9.17 9.58 -15.50
N THR A 251 9.66 10.38 -16.43
CA THR A 251 11.05 10.89 -16.42
C THR A 251 11.36 11.73 -15.20
N GLU A 252 10.37 12.37 -14.62
CA GLU A 252 10.49 13.12 -13.36
C GLU A 252 10.63 12.19 -12.14
N GLY A 253 10.31 10.93 -12.31
CA GLY A 253 10.33 9.86 -11.30
C GLY A 253 8.94 9.28 -11.02
N ALA A 254 8.88 7.97 -10.93
CA ALA A 254 7.72 7.27 -10.38
C ALA A 254 7.65 7.49 -8.87
N LEU A 255 6.46 7.51 -8.29
CA LEU A 255 6.25 7.75 -6.86
C LEU A 255 6.27 6.43 -6.10
N GLY A 256 7.34 6.18 -5.36
CA GLY A 256 7.54 4.93 -4.61
C GLY A 256 6.77 4.93 -3.29
N TRP A 257 6.08 3.84 -3.00
CA TRP A 257 5.38 3.59 -1.75
C TRP A 257 5.79 2.25 -1.15
N ILE A 258 5.73 2.15 0.17
CA ILE A 258 5.91 0.90 0.93
C ILE A 258 4.69 0.73 1.82
N ASP A 259 3.98 -0.37 1.64
CA ASP A 259 2.92 -0.77 2.55
C ASP A 259 3.48 -1.68 3.64
N THR A 260 2.89 -1.59 4.80
CA THR A 260 3.49 -2.10 6.03
C THR A 260 2.53 -3.00 6.80
N PHE A 261 3.07 -3.64 7.81
CA PHE A 261 2.29 -4.23 8.90
C PHE A 261 2.40 -3.33 10.13
N ALA A 262 1.27 -2.89 10.64
CA ALA A 262 1.17 -2.12 11.88
C ALA A 262 0.13 -2.76 12.81
N ILE A 263 0.45 -2.91 14.08
CA ILE A 263 -0.43 -3.54 15.08
C ILE A 263 -1.28 -2.45 15.72
N PRO A 264 -2.62 -2.47 15.60
CA PRO A 264 -3.50 -1.49 16.23
C PRO A 264 -3.35 -1.45 17.75
N ALA A 265 -3.55 -0.26 18.33
CA ALA A 265 -3.28 0.00 19.76
C ALA A 265 -4.06 -0.90 20.73
N LYS A 266 -5.25 -1.38 20.33
CA LYS A 266 -6.11 -2.26 21.14
C LYS A 266 -6.35 -3.61 20.47
N ALA A 267 -5.39 -4.08 19.67
CA ALA A 267 -5.40 -5.43 19.13
C ALA A 267 -5.50 -6.47 20.25
N LYS A 268 -6.34 -7.47 20.05
CA LYS A 268 -6.58 -8.54 21.04
C LYS A 268 -5.70 -9.76 20.77
N ASN A 269 -5.46 -10.08 19.51
CA ASN A 269 -4.74 -11.28 19.08
C ASN A 269 -3.37 -10.91 18.49
N VAL A 270 -2.55 -10.22 19.29
CA VAL A 270 -1.22 -9.71 18.87
C VAL A 270 -0.29 -10.82 18.43
N GLU A 271 -0.34 -12.00 19.09
CA GLU A 271 0.47 -13.16 18.72
C GLU A 271 0.07 -13.71 17.34
N ALA A 272 -1.23 -13.73 17.01
CA ALA A 272 -1.69 -14.11 15.68
C ALA A 272 -1.20 -13.12 14.61
N ALA A 273 -1.16 -11.82 14.92
CA ALA A 273 -0.63 -10.81 14.01
C ALA A 273 0.86 -11.06 13.69
N TYR A 274 1.71 -11.33 14.70
CA TYR A 274 3.12 -11.65 14.46
C TYR A 274 3.31 -12.98 13.72
N LYS A 275 2.48 -13.99 14.00
CA LYS A 275 2.50 -15.25 13.23
C LYS A 275 2.17 -15.01 11.76
N TRP A 276 1.16 -14.18 11.46
CA TRP A 276 0.81 -13.82 10.08
C TRP A 276 1.95 -13.08 9.39
N ILE A 277 2.56 -12.08 10.05
CA ILE A 277 3.70 -11.34 9.50
C ILE A 277 4.83 -12.29 9.11
N ASN A 278 5.29 -13.13 10.04
CA ASN A 278 6.39 -14.06 9.77
C ASN A 278 6.01 -15.12 8.73
N PHE A 279 4.74 -15.57 8.69
CA PHE A 279 4.25 -16.52 7.70
C PHE A 279 4.26 -15.95 6.29
N ILE A 280 3.66 -14.77 6.09
CA ILE A 280 3.52 -14.19 4.73
C ILE A 280 4.87 -13.70 4.19
N MET A 281 5.82 -13.37 5.07
CA MET A 281 7.17 -12.96 4.68
C MET A 281 8.12 -14.13 4.40
N GLN A 282 7.72 -15.38 4.63
CA GLN A 282 8.48 -16.53 4.14
C GLN A 282 8.62 -16.46 2.62
N PRO A 283 9.80 -16.77 2.04
CA PRO A 283 10.08 -16.56 0.62
C PRO A 283 9.04 -17.14 -0.33
N GLU A 284 8.60 -18.38 -0.11
CA GLU A 284 7.59 -19.03 -0.94
C GLU A 284 6.22 -18.35 -0.84
N ASN A 285 5.79 -17.96 0.36
CA ASN A 285 4.51 -17.31 0.60
C ASN A 285 4.51 -15.89 0.03
N ALA A 286 5.60 -15.16 0.22
CA ALA A 286 5.79 -13.84 -0.35
C ALA A 286 5.82 -13.87 -1.89
N ALA A 287 6.39 -14.91 -2.50
CA ALA A 287 6.36 -15.10 -3.93
C ALA A 287 4.94 -15.45 -4.44
N LEU A 288 4.17 -16.27 -3.71
CA LEU A 288 2.75 -16.51 -4.06
C LEU A 288 1.97 -15.19 -4.10
N PHE A 289 2.14 -14.33 -3.10
CA PHE A 289 1.55 -12.98 -3.12
C PHE A 289 1.99 -12.17 -4.34
N THR A 290 3.31 -12.09 -4.59
CA THR A 290 3.86 -11.32 -5.72
C THR A 290 3.37 -11.84 -7.07
N ASN A 291 3.33 -13.16 -7.27
CA ASN A 291 2.87 -13.76 -8.51
C ASN A 291 1.37 -13.50 -8.76
N ALA A 292 0.54 -13.57 -7.69
CA ALA A 292 -0.90 -13.30 -7.77
C ALA A 292 -1.21 -11.82 -8.02
N GLU A 293 -0.57 -10.92 -7.26
CA GLU A 293 -0.92 -9.51 -7.25
C GLU A 293 -0.01 -8.64 -8.11
N LYS A 294 1.07 -9.21 -8.66
CA LYS A 294 2.10 -8.48 -9.43
C LYS A 294 2.74 -7.33 -8.63
N THR A 295 2.77 -7.46 -7.31
CA THR A 295 3.31 -6.44 -6.39
C THR A 295 4.60 -6.93 -5.78
N PRO A 296 5.71 -6.18 -5.87
CA PRO A 296 6.99 -6.54 -5.26
C PRO A 296 6.86 -6.68 -3.74
N THR A 297 7.42 -7.75 -3.19
CA THR A 297 7.46 -7.99 -1.74
C THR A 297 8.72 -7.42 -1.09
N ALA A 298 8.65 -7.14 0.22
CA ALA A 298 9.83 -6.83 1.04
C ALA A 298 10.54 -8.09 1.57
N SER A 299 10.12 -9.30 1.15
CA SER A 299 10.79 -10.56 1.53
C SER A 299 12.10 -10.73 0.76
N LYS A 300 13.19 -11.02 1.51
CA LYS A 300 14.56 -11.04 1.01
C LYS A 300 14.83 -12.07 -0.08
N ASP A 301 14.32 -13.26 0.05
CA ASP A 301 14.65 -14.38 -0.82
C ASP A 301 13.48 -14.82 -1.73
N ALA A 302 12.38 -14.08 -1.74
CA ALA A 302 11.20 -14.38 -2.55
C ALA A 302 11.50 -14.46 -4.06
N GLY A 303 12.49 -13.70 -4.54
CA GLY A 303 12.91 -13.69 -5.95
C GLY A 303 13.23 -15.06 -6.53
N LYS A 304 13.57 -16.06 -5.69
CA LYS A 304 13.84 -17.44 -6.12
C LYS A 304 12.57 -18.18 -6.59
N PHE A 305 11.40 -17.73 -6.20
CA PHE A 305 10.09 -18.35 -6.42
C PHE A 305 9.14 -17.48 -7.25
N ILE A 306 9.56 -16.26 -7.59
CA ILE A 306 8.79 -15.34 -8.42
C ILE A 306 8.82 -15.78 -9.88
N ASP A 307 7.68 -15.72 -10.56
CA ASP A 307 7.53 -16.17 -11.94
C ASP A 307 8.29 -15.28 -12.95
N ALA A 308 8.61 -15.87 -14.10
CA ALA A 308 9.37 -15.18 -15.15
C ALA A 308 8.56 -14.04 -15.79
N ALA A 309 7.23 -14.11 -15.80
CA ALA A 309 6.37 -13.04 -16.33
C ALA A 309 6.44 -11.79 -15.48
N PHE A 310 6.39 -11.92 -14.15
CA PHE A 310 6.62 -10.79 -13.26
C PHE A 310 8.02 -10.19 -13.47
N GLN A 311 9.07 -11.03 -13.51
CA GLN A 311 10.45 -10.55 -13.69
C GLN A 311 10.61 -9.79 -15.01
N ALA A 312 9.98 -10.26 -16.10
CA ALA A 312 10.01 -9.59 -17.39
C ALA A 312 9.34 -8.20 -17.32
N ASN A 313 8.17 -8.10 -16.70
CA ASN A 313 7.47 -6.83 -16.48
C ASN A 313 8.31 -5.86 -15.64
N PHE A 314 8.86 -6.34 -14.53
CA PHE A 314 9.69 -5.55 -13.62
C PHE A 314 10.94 -5.02 -14.35
N ASN A 315 11.72 -5.89 -15.01
CA ASN A 315 12.95 -5.51 -15.68
C ASN A 315 12.71 -4.53 -16.84
N ARG A 316 11.58 -4.66 -17.54
CA ARG A 316 11.20 -3.73 -18.62
C ARG A 316 10.87 -2.35 -18.07
N SER A 317 10.10 -2.29 -16.97
CA SER A 317 9.63 -1.02 -16.39
C SER A 317 10.67 -0.33 -15.53
N PHE A 318 11.59 -1.08 -14.91
CA PHE A 318 12.55 -0.61 -13.92
C PHE A 318 14.00 -0.96 -14.24
N PRO A 319 14.56 -0.47 -15.37
CA PRO A 319 16.03 -0.46 -15.52
C PRO A 319 16.65 0.38 -14.40
N GLN A 320 17.93 0.14 -14.07
CA GLN A 320 18.61 0.73 -12.91
C GLN A 320 18.42 2.25 -12.79
N GLN A 321 18.54 2.95 -13.89
CA GLN A 321 18.36 4.42 -13.91
C GLN A 321 16.94 4.86 -13.50
N VAL A 322 15.90 4.06 -13.77
CA VAL A 322 14.52 4.33 -13.32
C VAL A 322 14.40 4.05 -11.82
N ILE A 323 15.01 2.96 -11.33
CA ILE A 323 15.06 2.63 -9.90
C ILE A 323 15.71 3.77 -9.12
N ASP A 324 16.85 4.28 -9.59
CA ASP A 324 17.59 5.36 -8.94
C ASP A 324 16.81 6.69 -8.90
N ASN A 325 15.85 6.86 -9.82
CA ASN A 325 15.00 8.05 -9.90
C ASN A 325 13.65 7.93 -9.20
N ILE A 326 13.34 6.81 -8.53
CA ILE A 326 12.09 6.66 -7.77
C ILE A 326 12.02 7.73 -6.67
N LYS A 327 10.90 8.44 -6.61
CA LYS A 327 10.60 9.44 -5.58
C LYS A 327 9.83 8.76 -4.45
N TRP A 328 10.57 8.23 -3.49
CA TRP A 328 9.97 7.55 -2.33
C TRP A 328 9.23 8.55 -1.44
N TYR A 329 7.99 8.21 -1.08
CA TYR A 329 7.21 9.01 -0.15
C TYR A 329 7.86 9.05 1.24
N PRO A 330 8.30 10.23 1.72
CA PRO A 330 8.70 10.38 3.11
C PRO A 330 7.45 10.47 4.00
N PRO A 331 7.61 10.32 5.33
CA PRO A 331 6.55 10.58 6.28
C PRO A 331 5.90 11.93 6.04
N VAL A 332 4.56 11.96 5.85
CA VAL A 332 3.86 13.21 5.57
C VAL A 332 3.48 13.92 6.87
N PRO A 333 3.86 15.20 7.05
CA PRO A 333 3.39 15.98 8.19
C PRO A 333 1.87 16.21 8.13
N ALA A 334 1.20 16.17 9.29
CA ALA A 334 -0.26 16.29 9.36
C ALA A 334 -0.80 17.62 8.78
N ASN A 335 -0.08 18.74 8.97
CA ASN A 335 -0.43 20.04 8.37
C ASN A 335 -0.35 20.00 6.84
N ILE A 336 0.66 19.34 6.26
CA ILE A 336 0.83 19.18 4.82
C ILE A 336 -0.32 18.34 4.26
N GLU A 337 -0.62 17.19 4.88
CA GLU A 337 -1.75 16.36 4.47
C GLU A 337 -3.08 17.10 4.51
N ALA A 338 -3.30 17.91 5.55
CA ALA A 338 -4.50 18.75 5.67
C ALA A 338 -4.59 19.84 4.58
N MET A 339 -3.45 20.39 4.15
CA MET A 339 -3.39 21.37 3.06
C MET A 339 -3.71 20.70 1.71
N GLU A 340 -3.11 19.55 1.43
CA GLU A 340 -3.41 18.72 0.23
C GLU A 340 -4.91 18.38 0.16
N GLY A 341 -5.50 17.92 1.27
CA GLY A 341 -6.92 17.61 1.35
C GLY A 341 -7.81 18.78 0.97
N LYS A 342 -7.56 19.96 1.52
CA LYS A 342 -8.32 21.18 1.21
C LYS A 342 -8.24 21.58 -0.27
N VAL A 343 -7.06 21.45 -0.89
CA VAL A 343 -6.86 21.74 -2.31
C VAL A 343 -7.61 20.73 -3.17
N LEU A 344 -7.51 19.44 -2.87
CA LEU A 344 -8.24 18.38 -3.59
C LEU A 344 -9.76 18.58 -3.51
N ASP A 345 -10.29 18.99 -2.35
CA ASP A 345 -11.71 19.32 -2.19
C ASP A 345 -12.12 20.51 -3.05
N ARG A 346 -11.30 21.57 -3.12
CA ARG A 346 -11.57 22.75 -3.99
C ARG A 346 -11.54 22.36 -5.48
N ILE A 347 -10.54 21.58 -5.90
CA ILE A 347 -10.47 21.06 -7.28
C ILE A 347 -11.73 20.24 -7.59
N LYS A 348 -12.16 19.37 -6.68
CA LYS A 348 -13.37 18.56 -6.86
C LYS A 348 -14.62 19.44 -7.01
N ALA A 349 -14.75 20.49 -6.20
CA ALA A 349 -15.89 21.39 -6.18
C ALA A 349 -15.90 22.41 -7.32
N ALA A 350 -14.76 22.72 -7.94
CA ALA A 350 -14.69 23.67 -9.07
C ALA A 350 -15.55 23.20 -10.26
N ASN A 351 -16.22 24.13 -10.94
CA ASN A 351 -17.08 23.85 -12.10
C ASN A 351 -16.28 23.74 -13.39
#